data_3f38171827ab423b3cc62396ca441a48
#
_entry.id   3f38171827ab423b3cc62396ca441a48
#
_cell.length_a   1.000
_cell.length_b   1.000
_cell.length_c   1.000
_cell.angle_alpha   90.00
_cell.angle_beta   90.00
_cell.angle_gamma   90.00
#
_symmetry.space_group_name_H-M   'P 1'
#
loop_
_entity.id
_entity.type
_entity.pdbx_description
1 polymer ?
#
loop_
_entity_poly.entity_id
_entity_poly.type
_entity_poly.pdbx_seq_one_letter_code
_entity_poly.pdbx_strand_id
1 'polypeptide(L)' 'MQIMVNDEAHEVSARTLAALIDELGYSGARIATALNGRFVPVTQRAETLLPDGAQVEIVAPMQGG' A
#
# COMPACT_ATOMS: atom_id res chain seq x y z
N MET A 1 -8.34 6.23 -9.89
CA MET A 1 -9.01 5.94 -8.63
C MET A 1 -8.29 6.67 -7.51
N GLN A 2 -9.03 7.25 -6.60
CA GLN A 2 -8.42 7.96 -5.49
C GLN A 2 -8.41 7.09 -4.24
N ILE A 3 -7.26 7.05 -3.58
CA ILE A 3 -7.13 6.33 -2.31
C ILE A 3 -6.36 7.19 -1.32
N MET A 4 -6.42 6.80 -0.07
CA MET A 4 -5.65 7.44 0.99
C MET A 4 -4.45 6.57 1.30
N VAL A 5 -3.26 7.16 1.29
CA VAL A 5 -2.03 6.47 1.68
C VAL A 5 -1.43 7.25 2.83
N ASN A 6 -1.38 6.63 4.01
CA ASN A 6 -0.89 7.29 5.21
C ASN A 6 -1.54 8.64 5.42
N ASP A 7 -2.88 8.66 5.25
CA ASP A 7 -3.72 9.85 5.43
C ASP A 7 -3.53 10.94 4.39
N GLU A 8 -2.89 10.62 3.27
CA GLU A 8 -2.76 11.56 2.16
C GLU A 8 -3.48 11.01 0.94
N ALA A 9 -4.22 11.86 0.26
CA ALA A 9 -4.96 11.47 -0.93
C ALA A 9 -4.01 11.30 -2.11
N HIS A 10 -4.17 10.20 -2.83
CA HIS A 10 -3.39 9.91 -4.03
C HIS A 10 -4.31 9.46 -5.13
N GLU A 11 -4.05 9.97 -6.32
CA GLU A 11 -4.73 9.48 -7.52
C GLU A 11 -3.85 8.38 -8.11
N VAL A 12 -4.37 7.16 -8.25
CA VAL A 12 -3.57 6.02 -8.66
C VAL A 12 -4.26 5.23 -9.75
N SER A 13 -3.46 4.52 -10.53
CA SER A 13 -3.95 3.58 -11.54
C SER A 13 -4.02 2.16 -11.04
N ALA A 14 -3.29 1.87 -9.97
CA ALA A 14 -3.19 0.51 -9.43
C ALA A 14 -4.53 -0.02 -9.00
N ARG A 15 -4.74 -1.31 -9.18
CA ARG A 15 -5.95 -1.98 -8.73
C ARG A 15 -5.70 -2.98 -7.62
N THR A 16 -4.45 -3.38 -7.43
CA THR A 16 -4.06 -4.26 -6.34
C THR A 16 -3.08 -3.55 -5.44
N LEU A 17 -2.94 -4.06 -4.23
CA LEU A 17 -1.99 -3.48 -3.30
C LEU A 17 -0.56 -3.61 -3.81
N ALA A 18 -0.23 -4.75 -4.44
CA ALA A 18 1.11 -4.91 -5.01
C ALA A 18 1.39 -3.88 -6.09
N ALA A 19 0.43 -3.64 -6.98
CA ALA A 19 0.61 -2.64 -8.03
C ALA A 19 0.74 -1.24 -7.44
N LEU A 20 0.02 -0.97 -6.36
CA LEU A 20 0.13 0.32 -5.69
C LEU A 20 1.53 0.54 -5.13
N ILE A 21 2.10 -0.49 -4.51
CA ILE A 21 3.44 -0.42 -3.96
C ILE A 21 4.44 -0.05 -5.06
N ASP A 22 4.32 -0.68 -6.22
CA ASP A 22 5.17 -0.36 -7.36
C ASP A 22 4.94 1.07 -7.84
N GLU A 23 3.69 1.46 -7.96
CA GLU A 23 3.35 2.79 -8.50
C GLU A 23 3.88 3.90 -7.62
N LEU A 24 3.89 3.69 -6.29
CA LEU A 24 4.36 4.68 -5.34
C LEU A 24 5.87 4.64 -5.14
N GLY A 25 6.57 3.71 -5.78
CA GLY A 25 8.02 3.68 -5.71
C GLY A 25 8.60 2.87 -4.56
N TYR A 26 7.81 2.02 -3.94
CA TYR A 26 8.28 1.19 -2.84
C TYR A 26 8.76 -0.18 -3.27
N SER A 27 8.81 -0.43 -4.58
CA SER A 27 9.21 -1.74 -5.08
C SER A 27 10.58 -2.10 -4.55
N GLY A 28 10.70 -3.30 -3.98
CA GLY A 28 11.96 -3.75 -3.40
C GLY A 28 12.22 -3.27 -1.99
N ALA A 29 11.41 -2.38 -1.46
CA ALA A 29 11.60 -1.89 -0.10
C ALA A 29 10.99 -2.85 0.91
N ARG A 30 11.55 -2.86 2.12
CA ARG A 30 10.98 -3.61 3.22
C ARG A 30 9.91 -2.75 3.87
N ILE A 31 8.68 -3.10 3.63
CA ILE A 31 7.56 -2.35 4.19
C ILE A 31 6.50 -3.31 4.69
N ALA A 32 5.72 -2.82 5.63
CA ALA A 32 4.49 -3.47 6.05
C ALA A 32 3.33 -2.70 5.49
N THR A 33 2.27 -3.40 5.13
CA THR A 33 1.09 -2.75 4.54
C THR A 33 -0.17 -3.18 5.25
N ALA A 34 -1.12 -2.25 5.32
CA ALA A 34 -2.45 -2.53 5.82
C ALA A 34 -3.46 -1.89 4.88
N LEU A 35 -4.60 -2.53 4.72
CA LEU A 35 -5.68 -2.04 3.90
C LEU A 35 -6.93 -1.95 4.75
N ASN A 36 -7.47 -0.74 4.86
CA ASN A 36 -8.66 -0.47 5.67
C ASN A 36 -8.53 -1.06 7.08
N GLY A 37 -7.34 -0.87 7.67
CA GLY A 37 -7.06 -1.30 9.03
C GLY A 37 -6.64 -2.76 9.18
N ARG A 38 -6.52 -3.51 8.08
CA ARG A 38 -6.14 -4.92 8.13
C ARG A 38 -4.76 -5.12 7.56
N PHE A 39 -3.89 -5.78 8.31
CA PHE A 39 -2.55 -6.13 7.84
C PHE A 39 -2.63 -7.01 6.60
N VAL A 40 -1.81 -6.70 5.60
CA VAL A 40 -1.72 -7.50 4.39
C VAL A 40 -0.28 -7.94 4.22
N PRO A 41 0.00 -9.24 4.37
CA PRO A 41 1.37 -9.73 4.20
C PRO A 41 1.81 -9.65 2.75
N VAL A 42 3.13 -9.65 2.57
CA VAL A 42 3.74 -9.53 1.24
C VAL A 42 3.13 -10.53 0.26
N THR A 43 2.92 -11.77 0.70
CA THR A 43 2.47 -12.84 -0.17
C THR A 43 1.04 -12.64 -0.67
N GLN A 44 0.28 -11.74 -0.07
CA GLN A 44 -1.11 -11.52 -0.44
C GLN A 44 -1.35 -10.21 -1.17
N ARG A 45 -0.33 -9.38 -1.30
CA ARG A 45 -0.50 -8.05 -1.89
C ARG A 45 -1.00 -8.11 -3.32
N ALA A 46 -0.50 -9.07 -4.11
CA ALA A 46 -0.88 -9.17 -5.52
C ALA A 46 -2.33 -9.60 -5.70
N GLU A 47 -2.90 -10.22 -4.69
CA GLU A 47 -4.29 -10.71 -4.73
C GLU A 47 -5.25 -9.78 -4.01
N THR A 48 -4.76 -8.72 -3.41
CA THR A 48 -5.58 -7.82 -2.61
C THR A 48 -6.02 -6.66 -3.49
N LEU A 49 -7.30 -6.64 -3.82
CA LEU A 49 -7.87 -5.57 -4.63
C LEU A 49 -8.08 -4.33 -3.78
N LEU A 50 -7.91 -3.17 -4.41
CA LEU A 50 -8.12 -1.89 -3.75
C LEU A 50 -9.52 -1.39 -4.05
N PRO A 51 -10.38 -1.26 -3.04
CA PRO A 51 -11.66 -0.60 -3.26
C PRO A 51 -11.44 0.90 -3.43
N ASP A 52 -12.35 1.53 -4.15
CA ASP A 52 -12.31 2.97 -4.32
C ASP A 52 -12.38 3.64 -2.95
N GLY A 53 -11.54 4.63 -2.73
CA GLY A 53 -11.50 5.32 -1.46
C GLY A 53 -10.82 4.55 -0.34
N ALA A 54 -10.11 3.47 -0.68
CA ALA A 54 -9.43 2.64 0.32
C ALA A 54 -8.44 3.45 1.14
N GLN A 55 -8.25 3.03 2.38
CA GLN A 55 -7.22 3.59 3.24
C GLN A 55 -6.09 2.58 3.34
N VAL A 56 -4.92 2.99 2.88
CA VAL A 56 -3.73 2.14 2.86
C VAL A 56 -2.71 2.73 3.81
N GLU A 57 -2.11 1.86 4.60
CA GLU A 57 -1.01 2.26 5.48
C GLU A 57 0.25 1.54 5.03
N ILE A 58 1.32 2.29 4.86
CA ILE A 58 2.61 1.75 4.48
C ILE A 58 3.61 2.20 5.53
N VAL A 59 4.24 1.24 6.19
CA VAL A 59 5.18 1.52 7.24
C VAL A 59 6.52 0.90 6.89
N ALA A 60 7.55 1.72 6.79
CA ALA A 60 8.91 1.23 6.59
C ALA A 60 9.54 1.00 7.96
N PRO A 61 10.29 -0.08 8.13
CA PRO A 61 10.96 -0.28 9.41
C PRO A 61 11.98 0.82 9.64
N MET A 62 12.06 1.25 10.89
CA MET A 62 13.08 2.19 11.27
C MET A 62 14.44 1.53 11.13
N GLN A 63 15.33 2.19 10.45
CA GLN A 63 16.65 1.64 10.26
C GLN A 63 17.55 1.99 11.42
N GLY A 64 17.09 2.18 12.51
CA GLY A 64 17.89 2.33 13.71
C GLY A 64 19.25 2.94 13.47
N GLY A 65 19.34 3.63 12.51
CA GLY A 65 20.64 4.16 12.16
C GLY A 65 21.11 3.44 11.02
#